data_c812a9a9531ae4d00e59ec86a7e96e17
#
_entry.id   c812a9a9531ae4d00e59ec86a7e96e17
#
_cell.length_a   1.000
_cell.length_b   1.000
_cell.length_c   1.000
_cell.angle_alpha   90.00
_cell.angle_beta   90.00
_cell.angle_gamma   90.00
#
_symmetry.space_group_name_H-M   'P 1'
#
loop_
_entity.id
_entity.type
_entity.pdbx_description
1 polymer ?
#
loop_
_entity_poly.entity_id
_entity_poly.type
_entity_poly.pdbx_seq_one_letter_code
_entity_poly.pdbx_strand_id
1 'polypeptide(L)'
;YGDVADLSLPVEMIPSDLRKAFYNGDATLMLALFDNTTSSDEAMNAVGEMRKIASKQCFIAGMTGVVADIKNVAMKEVPILVVTAAILSFLVLEITGESFLVPIFFLISIGAAIVYNLGSNIFLGEICYITKALTAVLQLGVTMDYSIFLLNSYEENKRRFPGDKNRAMGHAISNTFKSIVGSSVTTVAGFVALCVMTFALGRDLGIVMAKGVLIGVICCVTVLPSLVLVFDKPIEKTKHKLLLSNMDKPSAFITKHYKVWIVVFLVLLFPA
;
A
#
# COMPACT_ATOMS: atom_id res chain seq x y z
N TYR A 1 -31.35 -6.44 18.87
CA TYR A 1 -32.44 -7.02 18.06
C TYR A 1 -33.54 -5.97 18.03
N GLY A 2 -33.60 -5.16 16.92
CA GLY A 2 -34.74 -4.29 16.69
C GLY A 2 -35.97 -5.16 16.34
N ASP A 3 -37.13 -4.73 16.78
CA ASP A 3 -38.40 -5.34 16.42
C ASP A 3 -38.47 -5.47 14.90
N VAL A 4 -38.48 -6.68 14.41
CA VAL A 4 -38.86 -6.97 13.04
C VAL A 4 -40.34 -6.60 12.98
N ALA A 5 -40.67 -5.44 12.38
CA ALA A 5 -42.03 -5.12 12.07
C ALA A 5 -42.59 -6.24 11.22
N ASP A 6 -43.42 -7.08 11.79
CA ASP A 6 -44.13 -8.16 11.11
C ASP A 6 -45.14 -7.54 10.15
N LEU A 7 -44.64 -7.20 8.93
CA LEU A 7 -45.48 -6.80 7.81
C LEU A 7 -46.11 -8.06 7.22
N SER A 8 -46.82 -8.83 8.04
CA SER A 8 -47.67 -9.91 7.59
C SER A 8 -48.93 -9.34 6.90
N LEU A 9 -48.71 -8.73 5.73
CA LEU A 9 -49.81 -8.51 4.80
C LEU A 9 -50.29 -9.91 4.33
N PRO A 10 -51.59 -10.20 4.46
CA PRO A 10 -52.13 -11.45 3.94
C PRO A 10 -51.70 -11.58 2.48
N VAL A 11 -51.10 -12.74 2.12
CA VAL A 11 -50.59 -13.03 0.76
C VAL A 11 -51.62 -12.75 -0.33
N GLU A 12 -52.88 -12.80 0.03
CA GLU A 12 -54.04 -12.53 -0.83
C GLU A 12 -54.22 -11.08 -1.22
N MET A 13 -53.66 -10.12 -0.45
CA MET A 13 -53.67 -8.68 -0.75
C MET A 13 -52.53 -8.21 -1.66
N ILE A 14 -51.57 -9.05 -1.94
CA ILE A 14 -50.43 -8.71 -2.81
C ILE A 14 -50.86 -8.87 -4.28
N PRO A 15 -50.72 -7.82 -5.12
CA PRO A 15 -50.98 -7.88 -6.55
C PRO A 15 -50.27 -9.09 -7.20
N SER A 16 -50.94 -9.77 -8.14
CA SER A 16 -50.43 -10.99 -8.78
C SER A 16 -49.05 -10.87 -9.39
N ASP A 17 -48.70 -9.67 -9.87
CA ASP A 17 -47.38 -9.37 -10.49
C ASP A 17 -46.28 -9.25 -9.45
N LEU A 18 -46.57 -8.62 -8.31
CA LEU A 18 -45.67 -8.58 -7.16
C LEU A 18 -45.49 -9.98 -6.53
N ARG A 19 -46.59 -10.73 -6.44
CA ARG A 19 -46.52 -12.11 -5.93
C ARG A 19 -45.62 -13.00 -6.76
N LYS A 20 -45.64 -12.87 -8.09
CA LYS A 20 -44.74 -13.61 -8.99
C LYS A 20 -43.29 -13.19 -8.87
N ALA A 21 -43.00 -11.94 -8.47
CA ALA A 21 -41.63 -11.46 -8.22
C ALA A 21 -41.03 -12.05 -6.94
N PHE A 22 -41.88 -12.34 -5.91
CA PHE A 22 -41.41 -12.89 -4.63
C PHE A 22 -41.49 -14.42 -4.54
N TYR A 23 -42.36 -15.07 -5.34
CA TYR A 23 -42.58 -16.50 -5.34
C TYR A 23 -42.48 -17.05 -6.77
N ASN A 24 -41.53 -17.93 -7.00
CA ASN A 24 -41.35 -18.60 -8.29
C ASN A 24 -41.11 -20.09 -8.06
N GLY A 25 -42.18 -20.91 -8.20
CA GLY A 25 -42.15 -22.34 -7.91
C GLY A 25 -41.81 -22.60 -6.42
N ASP A 26 -40.71 -23.30 -6.18
CA ASP A 26 -40.21 -23.63 -4.83
C ASP A 26 -39.27 -22.57 -4.25
N ALA A 27 -39.08 -21.44 -4.96
CA ALA A 27 -38.19 -20.35 -4.53
C ALA A 27 -38.96 -19.15 -3.98
N THR A 28 -38.49 -18.57 -2.90
CA THR A 28 -39.05 -17.37 -2.24
C THR A 28 -37.97 -16.33 -2.07
N LEU A 29 -38.31 -15.08 -2.38
CA LEU A 29 -37.44 -13.91 -2.12
C LEU A 29 -37.85 -13.25 -0.80
N MET A 30 -36.90 -13.09 0.10
CA MET A 30 -37.04 -12.32 1.33
C MET A 30 -36.20 -11.07 1.26
N LEU A 31 -36.74 -9.92 1.73
CA LEU A 31 -36.02 -8.67 1.85
C LEU A 31 -35.72 -8.40 3.31
N ALA A 32 -34.42 -8.25 3.64
CA ALA A 32 -33.97 -7.78 4.93
C ALA A 32 -33.53 -6.31 4.81
N LEU A 33 -34.17 -5.43 5.55
CA LEU A 33 -33.84 -4.01 5.61
C LEU A 33 -33.03 -3.73 6.87
N PHE A 34 -31.98 -2.96 6.75
CA PHE A 34 -31.14 -2.50 7.86
C PHE A 34 -31.31 -1.00 8.02
N ASP A 35 -31.42 -0.52 9.25
CA ASP A 35 -31.47 0.93 9.57
C ASP A 35 -30.12 1.59 9.41
N ASN A 36 -29.05 0.79 9.48
CA ASN A 36 -27.67 1.24 9.33
C ASN A 36 -27.24 1.32 7.85
N THR A 37 -26.19 2.08 7.59
CA THR A 37 -25.62 2.15 6.23
C THR A 37 -25.10 0.79 5.76
N THR A 38 -25.13 0.55 4.44
CA THR A 38 -24.71 -0.72 3.83
C THR A 38 -23.27 -1.12 4.11
N SER A 39 -22.42 -0.17 4.53
CA SER A 39 -21.01 -0.35 4.86
C SER A 39 -20.72 -0.34 6.37
N SER A 40 -21.75 -0.26 7.23
CA SER A 40 -21.53 -0.30 8.68
C SER A 40 -21.11 -1.70 9.12
N ASP A 41 -20.31 -1.75 10.19
CA ASP A 41 -19.82 -3.04 10.74
C ASP A 41 -20.99 -3.88 11.27
N GLU A 42 -22.03 -3.25 11.83
CA GLU A 42 -23.23 -3.91 12.33
C GLU A 42 -23.99 -4.61 11.20
N ALA A 43 -24.24 -3.90 10.09
CA ALA A 43 -24.94 -4.47 8.93
C ALA A 43 -24.15 -5.61 8.28
N MET A 44 -22.83 -5.46 8.14
CA MET A 44 -21.95 -6.50 7.60
C MET A 44 -21.87 -7.72 8.51
N ASN A 45 -21.83 -7.53 9.83
CA ASN A 45 -21.85 -8.62 10.81
C ASN A 45 -23.19 -9.35 10.79
N ALA A 46 -24.30 -8.62 10.70
CA ALA A 46 -25.64 -9.22 10.57
C ALA A 46 -25.72 -10.13 9.33
N VAL A 47 -25.23 -9.67 8.17
CA VAL A 47 -25.16 -10.51 6.96
C VAL A 47 -24.28 -11.75 7.20
N GLY A 48 -23.16 -11.60 7.92
CA GLY A 48 -22.28 -12.71 8.29
C GLY A 48 -23.00 -13.76 9.16
N GLU A 49 -23.77 -13.33 10.16
CA GLU A 49 -24.57 -14.23 11.01
C GLU A 49 -25.72 -14.89 10.23
N MET A 50 -26.42 -14.10 9.39
CA MET A 50 -27.46 -14.68 8.50
C MET A 50 -26.91 -15.80 7.61
N ARG A 51 -25.69 -15.65 7.05
CA ARG A 51 -25.03 -16.67 6.25
C ARG A 51 -24.67 -17.93 7.03
N LYS A 52 -24.39 -17.83 8.32
CA LYS A 52 -24.10 -19.00 9.17
C LYS A 52 -25.35 -19.83 9.44
N ILE A 53 -26.50 -19.16 9.54
CA ILE A 53 -27.80 -19.80 9.80
C ILE A 53 -28.45 -20.31 8.52
N ALA A 54 -28.18 -19.63 7.39
CA ALA A 54 -28.74 -19.96 6.09
C ALA A 54 -28.33 -21.36 5.63
N SER A 55 -29.31 -22.16 5.15
CA SER A 55 -29.03 -23.46 4.54
C SER A 55 -28.28 -23.29 3.21
N LYS A 56 -27.75 -24.41 2.67
CA LYS A 56 -27.07 -24.44 1.36
C LYS A 56 -27.95 -23.98 0.18
N GLN A 57 -29.28 -23.97 0.36
CA GLN A 57 -30.25 -23.55 -0.66
C GLN A 57 -30.62 -22.06 -0.53
N CYS A 58 -30.14 -21.35 0.50
CA CYS A 58 -30.44 -19.96 0.71
C CYS A 58 -29.23 -19.07 0.23
N PHE A 59 -29.52 -18.19 -0.71
CA PHE A 59 -28.53 -17.25 -1.25
C PHE A 59 -28.80 -15.87 -0.68
N ILE A 60 -27.82 -15.31 0.04
CA ILE A 60 -27.89 -13.95 0.58
C ILE A 60 -27.12 -13.04 -0.36
N ALA A 61 -27.86 -12.13 -1.02
CA ALA A 61 -27.34 -11.12 -1.94
C ALA A 61 -27.75 -9.72 -1.48
N GLY A 62 -27.24 -8.71 -2.13
CA GLY A 62 -27.53 -7.30 -1.84
C GLY A 62 -26.26 -6.49 -1.59
N MET A 63 -26.37 -5.14 -1.56
CA MET A 63 -25.22 -4.26 -1.48
C MET A 63 -24.39 -4.52 -0.20
N THR A 64 -25.03 -4.70 0.94
CA THR A 64 -24.34 -5.01 2.21
C THR A 64 -23.57 -6.34 2.11
N GLY A 65 -24.15 -7.35 1.46
CA GLY A 65 -23.50 -8.64 1.22
C GLY A 65 -22.23 -8.47 0.35
N VAL A 66 -22.32 -7.71 -0.73
CA VAL A 66 -21.19 -7.44 -1.63
C VAL A 66 -20.08 -6.68 -0.89
N VAL A 67 -20.44 -5.64 -0.13
CA VAL A 67 -19.45 -4.87 0.66
C VAL A 67 -18.78 -5.75 1.72
N ALA A 68 -19.54 -6.61 2.41
CA ALA A 68 -18.99 -7.57 3.37
C ALA A 68 -18.03 -8.57 2.70
N ASP A 69 -18.35 -9.06 1.50
CA ASP A 69 -17.48 -9.97 0.76
C ASP A 69 -16.19 -9.29 0.32
N ILE A 70 -16.27 -8.08 -0.23
CA ILE A 70 -15.08 -7.29 -0.61
C ILE A 70 -14.19 -7.05 0.61
N LYS A 71 -14.78 -6.67 1.75
CA LYS A 71 -14.03 -6.48 3.00
C LYS A 71 -13.33 -7.77 3.44
N ASN A 72 -14.04 -8.89 3.45
CA ASN A 72 -13.49 -10.18 3.86
C ASN A 72 -12.37 -10.65 2.93
N VAL A 73 -12.52 -10.49 1.61
CA VAL A 73 -11.48 -10.80 0.62
C VAL A 73 -10.27 -9.89 0.85
N ALA A 74 -10.48 -8.58 0.96
CA ALA A 74 -9.40 -7.63 1.21
C ALA A 74 -8.63 -7.99 2.50
N MET A 75 -9.32 -8.28 3.60
CA MET A 75 -8.67 -8.64 4.87
C MET A 75 -7.85 -9.93 4.79
N LYS A 76 -8.20 -10.87 3.92
CA LYS A 76 -7.44 -12.10 3.69
C LYS A 76 -6.27 -11.90 2.74
N GLU A 77 -6.45 -11.13 1.67
CA GLU A 77 -5.45 -10.98 0.62
C GLU A 77 -4.37 -9.94 0.97
N VAL A 78 -4.72 -8.89 1.72
CA VAL A 78 -3.77 -7.82 2.05
C VAL A 78 -2.51 -8.32 2.75
N PRO A 79 -2.56 -9.18 3.78
CA PRO A 79 -1.34 -9.70 4.40
C PRO A 79 -0.46 -10.47 3.41
N ILE A 80 -1.08 -11.24 2.51
CA ILE A 80 -0.38 -12.00 1.47
C ILE A 80 0.31 -11.05 0.50
N LEU A 81 -0.39 -10.01 0.05
CA LEU A 81 0.17 -8.99 -0.85
C LEU A 81 1.33 -8.23 -0.21
N VAL A 82 1.20 -7.83 1.06
CA VAL A 82 2.27 -7.14 1.80
C VAL A 82 3.50 -8.03 1.94
N VAL A 83 3.33 -9.28 2.31
CA VAL A 83 4.44 -10.25 2.43
C VAL A 83 5.09 -10.49 1.07
N THR A 84 4.28 -10.68 0.02
CA THR A 84 4.80 -10.88 -1.34
C THR A 84 5.57 -9.65 -1.82
N ALA A 85 5.04 -8.44 -1.60
CA ALA A 85 5.73 -7.20 -1.93
C ALA A 85 7.05 -7.05 -1.15
N ALA A 86 7.06 -7.39 0.14
CA ALA A 86 8.26 -7.36 0.96
C ALA A 86 9.32 -8.36 0.47
N ILE A 87 8.93 -9.59 0.10
CA ILE A 87 9.85 -10.59 -0.45
C ILE A 87 10.41 -10.13 -1.79
N LEU A 88 9.57 -9.61 -2.69
CA LEU A 88 10.04 -9.10 -3.99
C LEU A 88 10.98 -7.90 -3.80
N SER A 89 10.66 -6.99 -2.90
CA SER A 89 11.52 -5.85 -2.56
C SER A 89 12.86 -6.33 -1.99
N PHE A 90 12.84 -7.32 -1.10
CA PHE A 90 14.04 -7.92 -0.56
C PHE A 90 14.91 -8.50 -1.67
N LEU A 91 14.34 -9.29 -2.59
CA LEU A 91 15.09 -9.90 -3.69
C LEU A 91 15.70 -8.85 -4.62
N VAL A 92 14.96 -7.80 -4.97
CA VAL A 92 15.47 -6.71 -5.81
C VAL A 92 16.61 -5.97 -5.12
N LEU A 93 16.46 -5.64 -3.84
CA LEU A 93 17.49 -4.98 -3.05
C LEU A 93 18.73 -5.86 -2.88
N GLU A 94 18.56 -7.18 -2.79
CA GLU A 94 19.64 -8.13 -2.70
C GLU A 94 20.48 -8.20 -3.99
N ILE A 95 19.80 -8.17 -5.15
CA ILE A 95 20.45 -8.18 -6.47
C ILE A 95 21.21 -6.87 -6.72
N THR A 96 20.70 -5.76 -6.23
CA THR A 96 21.27 -4.41 -6.44
C THR A 96 22.20 -3.95 -5.32
N GLY A 97 22.13 -4.57 -4.15
CA GLY A 97 22.91 -4.22 -2.96
C GLY A 97 24.24 -4.96 -2.85
N GLU A 98 25.10 -4.49 -1.95
CA GLU A 98 26.41 -5.10 -1.66
C GLU A 98 26.40 -5.98 -0.40
N SER A 99 25.27 -6.14 0.31
CA SER A 99 25.19 -6.87 1.58
C SER A 99 23.80 -7.42 1.86
N PHE A 100 23.72 -8.69 2.30
CA PHE A 100 22.46 -9.37 2.68
C PHE A 100 21.70 -8.71 3.84
N LEU A 101 22.37 -8.00 4.72
CA LEU A 101 21.72 -7.36 5.87
C LEU A 101 21.05 -6.04 5.55
N VAL A 102 21.50 -5.35 4.52
CA VAL A 102 20.99 -4.03 4.15
C VAL A 102 19.51 -4.06 3.76
N PRO A 103 19.04 -4.98 2.92
CA PRO A 103 17.61 -5.12 2.61
C PRO A 103 16.73 -5.36 3.84
N ILE A 104 17.24 -6.10 4.82
CA ILE A 104 16.52 -6.36 6.08
C ILE A 104 16.31 -5.06 6.85
N PHE A 105 17.34 -4.23 6.98
CA PHE A 105 17.23 -2.94 7.68
C PHE A 105 16.32 -1.95 6.94
N PHE A 106 16.28 -2.00 5.61
CA PHE A 106 15.33 -1.24 4.82
C PHE A 106 13.90 -1.65 5.15
N LEU A 107 13.61 -2.96 5.10
CA LEU A 107 12.28 -3.47 5.41
C LEU A 107 11.86 -3.17 6.86
N ILE A 108 12.78 -3.22 7.82
CA ILE A 108 12.52 -2.84 9.22
C ILE A 108 12.18 -1.35 9.31
N SER A 109 12.96 -0.47 8.66
CA SER A 109 12.72 0.98 8.66
C SER A 109 11.39 1.35 8.01
N ILE A 110 11.09 0.74 6.85
CA ILE A 110 9.83 0.95 6.13
C ILE A 110 8.67 0.34 6.92
N GLY A 111 8.85 -0.84 7.49
CA GLY A 111 7.86 -1.48 8.37
C GLY A 111 7.51 -0.60 9.58
N ALA A 112 8.50 0.00 10.23
CA ALA A 112 8.28 0.99 11.30
C ALA A 112 7.47 2.19 10.78
N ALA A 113 7.81 2.73 9.61
CA ALA A 113 7.07 3.84 9.00
C ALA A 113 5.60 3.47 8.71
N ILE A 114 5.34 2.26 8.20
CA ILE A 114 3.98 1.75 7.95
C ILE A 114 3.20 1.62 9.27
N VAL A 115 3.82 1.05 10.32
CA VAL A 115 3.20 0.90 11.64
C VAL A 115 2.86 2.27 12.24
N TYR A 116 3.77 3.24 12.19
CA TYR A 116 3.50 4.60 12.63
C TYR A 116 2.40 5.28 11.82
N ASN A 117 2.39 5.10 10.49
CA ASN A 117 1.36 5.65 9.65
C ASN A 117 -0.02 5.05 9.96
N LEU A 118 -0.14 3.73 10.02
CA LEU A 118 -1.41 3.06 10.33
C LEU A 118 -1.85 3.33 11.77
N GLY A 119 -0.92 3.31 12.74
CA GLY A 119 -1.21 3.60 14.14
C GLY A 119 -1.72 5.03 14.37
N SER A 120 -1.13 6.02 13.67
CA SER A 120 -1.57 7.42 13.77
C SER A 120 -2.91 7.70 13.09
N ASN A 121 -3.51 6.74 12.39
CA ASN A 121 -4.85 6.87 11.83
C ASN A 121 -5.94 6.97 12.90
N ILE A 122 -5.66 6.56 14.15
CA ILE A 122 -6.58 6.73 15.28
C ILE A 122 -7.01 8.21 15.47
N PHE A 123 -6.16 9.17 15.08
CA PHE A 123 -6.48 10.60 15.13
C PHE A 123 -7.34 11.09 13.97
N LEU A 124 -7.49 10.28 12.91
CA LEU A 124 -8.27 10.62 11.71
C LEU A 124 -9.69 10.05 11.74
N GLY A 125 -10.03 9.24 12.75
CA GLY A 125 -11.32 8.57 12.88
C GLY A 125 -11.40 7.31 12.01
N GLU A 126 -12.56 7.05 11.45
CA GLU A 126 -12.78 5.87 10.62
C GLU A 126 -12.17 6.04 9.23
N ILE A 127 -11.32 5.12 8.85
CA ILE A 127 -10.68 5.06 7.53
C ILE A 127 -11.17 3.82 6.79
N CYS A 128 -11.47 3.99 5.51
CA CYS A 128 -11.89 2.91 4.63
C CYS A 128 -10.88 1.74 4.70
N TYR A 129 -11.41 0.52 4.81
CA TYR A 129 -10.58 -0.69 4.86
C TYR A 129 -9.71 -0.88 3.60
N ILE A 130 -10.19 -0.42 2.43
CA ILE A 130 -9.41 -0.42 1.18
C ILE A 130 -8.18 0.47 1.31
N THR A 131 -8.35 1.67 1.91
CA THR A 131 -7.24 2.59 2.18
C THR A 131 -6.21 1.96 3.11
N LYS A 132 -6.65 1.30 4.20
CA LYS A 132 -5.74 0.59 5.12
C LYS A 132 -4.94 -0.50 4.39
N ALA A 133 -5.62 -1.24 3.53
CA ALA A 133 -5.04 -2.29 2.72
C ALA A 133 -3.97 -1.78 1.75
N LEU A 134 -4.31 -0.78 0.95
CA LEU A 134 -3.43 -0.23 -0.08
C LEU A 134 -2.26 0.54 0.52
N THR A 135 -2.46 1.21 1.66
CA THR A 135 -1.43 2.05 2.29
C THR A 135 -0.14 1.29 2.55
N ALA A 136 -0.21 0.07 3.08
CA ALA A 136 0.98 -0.71 3.40
C ALA A 136 1.83 -1.00 2.15
N VAL A 137 1.21 -1.44 1.06
CA VAL A 137 1.90 -1.79 -0.19
C VAL A 137 2.42 -0.55 -0.91
N LEU A 138 1.58 0.49 -1.02
CA LEU A 138 1.97 1.73 -1.70
C LEU A 138 3.08 2.47 -0.93
N GLN A 139 3.00 2.51 0.39
CA GLN A 139 4.03 3.15 1.21
C GLN A 139 5.36 2.42 1.10
N LEU A 140 5.37 1.07 1.06
CA LEU A 140 6.58 0.29 0.83
C LEU A 140 7.23 0.71 -0.50
N GLY A 141 6.48 0.77 -1.60
CA GLY A 141 7.01 1.16 -2.90
C GLY A 141 7.54 2.60 -2.93
N VAL A 142 6.77 3.56 -2.39
CA VAL A 142 7.15 5.00 -2.42
C VAL A 142 8.35 5.32 -1.53
N THR A 143 8.47 4.68 -0.36
CA THR A 143 9.55 5.03 0.60
C THR A 143 10.84 4.25 0.37
N MET A 144 10.80 3.16 -0.41
CA MET A 144 11.97 2.36 -0.72
C MET A 144 13.06 3.16 -1.44
N ASP A 145 12.67 4.00 -2.40
CA ASP A 145 13.60 4.78 -3.21
C ASP A 145 14.43 5.76 -2.35
N TYR A 146 13.82 6.36 -1.32
CA TYR A 146 14.54 7.27 -0.40
C TYR A 146 15.65 6.54 0.34
N SER A 147 15.39 5.31 0.75
CA SER A 147 16.34 4.46 1.46
C SER A 147 17.52 4.06 0.56
N ILE A 148 17.24 3.75 -0.71
CA ILE A 148 18.27 3.42 -1.72
C ILE A 148 19.17 4.62 -1.97
N PHE A 149 18.60 5.83 -2.15
CA PHE A 149 19.40 7.05 -2.34
C PHE A 149 20.33 7.33 -1.17
N LEU A 150 19.81 7.20 0.05
CA LEU A 150 20.61 7.43 1.25
C LEU A 150 21.76 6.44 1.37
N LEU A 151 21.48 5.14 1.14
CA LEU A 151 22.51 4.12 1.26
C LEU A 151 23.59 4.26 0.20
N ASN A 152 23.22 4.49 -1.06
CA ASN A 152 24.21 4.70 -2.12
C ASN A 152 25.13 5.89 -1.79
N SER A 153 24.56 6.97 -1.26
CA SER A 153 25.36 8.12 -0.80
C SER A 153 26.24 7.75 0.39
N TYR A 154 25.76 6.90 1.32
CA TYR A 154 26.55 6.43 2.45
C TYR A 154 27.75 5.58 1.99
N GLU A 155 27.56 4.62 1.10
CA GLU A 155 28.64 3.80 0.56
C GLU A 155 29.66 4.65 -0.19
N GLU A 156 29.25 5.65 -0.97
CA GLU A 156 30.15 6.59 -1.63
C GLU A 156 30.96 7.40 -0.60
N ASN A 157 30.32 7.95 0.42
CA ASN A 157 31.00 8.73 1.45
C ASN A 157 31.88 7.86 2.35
N LYS A 158 31.53 6.58 2.57
CA LYS A 158 32.37 5.64 3.31
C LYS A 158 33.71 5.40 2.61
N ARG A 159 33.72 5.39 1.27
CA ARG A 159 34.96 5.34 0.47
C ARG A 159 35.80 6.61 0.59
N ARG A 160 35.15 7.79 0.81
CA ARG A 160 35.84 9.10 0.98
C ARG A 160 36.37 9.28 2.39
N PHE A 161 35.72 8.71 3.40
CA PHE A 161 36.09 8.84 4.82
C PHE A 161 36.31 7.44 5.44
N PRO A 162 37.40 6.74 5.05
CA PRO A 162 37.68 5.41 5.57
C PRO A 162 37.95 5.47 7.09
N GLY A 163 37.20 4.66 7.84
CA GLY A 163 37.34 4.56 9.30
C GLY A 163 36.41 5.48 10.10
N ASP A 164 35.76 6.49 9.50
CA ASP A 164 34.83 7.40 10.17
C ASP A 164 33.41 7.26 9.60
N LYS A 165 32.71 6.20 10.06
CA LYS A 165 31.36 5.90 9.63
C LYS A 165 30.33 6.98 9.99
N ASN A 166 30.53 7.68 11.13
CA ASN A 166 29.62 8.73 11.56
C ASN A 166 29.70 9.95 10.63
N ARG A 167 30.90 10.33 10.25
CA ARG A 167 31.14 11.40 9.29
C ARG A 167 30.61 11.03 7.91
N ALA A 168 30.87 9.81 7.46
CA ALA A 168 30.33 9.32 6.19
C ALA A 168 28.81 9.36 6.14
N MET A 169 28.11 8.93 7.21
CA MET A 169 26.66 8.99 7.30
C MET A 169 26.13 10.42 7.36
N GLY A 170 26.77 11.32 8.13
CA GLY A 170 26.40 12.72 8.19
C GLY A 170 26.45 13.40 6.81
N HIS A 171 27.52 13.14 6.04
CA HIS A 171 27.61 13.62 4.66
C HIS A 171 26.60 12.97 3.73
N ALA A 172 26.32 11.68 3.89
CA ALA A 172 25.30 10.99 3.10
C ALA A 172 23.92 11.62 3.29
N ILE A 173 23.51 11.84 4.55
CA ILE A 173 22.23 12.50 4.85
C ILE A 173 22.21 13.91 4.25
N SER A 174 23.26 14.71 4.45
CA SER A 174 23.32 16.09 3.93
C SER A 174 23.23 16.13 2.40
N ASN A 175 23.92 15.24 1.70
CA ASN A 175 23.94 15.18 0.24
C ASN A 175 22.61 14.76 -0.35
N THR A 176 21.90 13.82 0.30
CA THR A 176 20.66 13.26 -0.22
C THR A 176 19.41 13.98 0.26
N PHE A 177 19.51 14.75 1.35
CA PHE A 177 18.34 15.38 1.99
C PHE A 177 17.53 16.24 1.03
N LYS A 178 18.19 17.09 0.23
CA LYS A 178 17.49 17.94 -0.75
C LYS A 178 16.73 17.12 -1.81
N SER A 179 17.34 16.04 -2.29
CA SER A 179 16.71 15.16 -3.29
C SER A 179 15.55 14.39 -2.71
N ILE A 180 15.70 13.84 -1.50
CA ILE A 180 14.65 13.12 -0.78
C ILE A 180 13.48 14.05 -0.49
N VAL A 181 13.73 15.24 0.06
CA VAL A 181 12.67 16.22 0.35
C VAL A 181 12.01 16.70 -0.94
N GLY A 182 12.77 17.00 -1.98
CA GLY A 182 12.21 17.43 -3.26
C GLY A 182 11.29 16.40 -3.88
N SER A 183 11.72 15.13 -3.91
CA SER A 183 10.89 14.01 -4.40
C SER A 183 9.67 13.77 -3.51
N SER A 184 9.84 13.82 -2.18
CA SER A 184 8.72 13.61 -1.26
C SER A 184 7.67 14.71 -1.34
N VAL A 185 8.07 15.96 -1.53
CA VAL A 185 7.12 17.10 -1.70
C VAL A 185 6.27 16.91 -2.94
N THR A 186 6.83 16.48 -4.07
CA THR A 186 6.06 16.22 -5.29
C THR A 186 5.08 15.05 -5.09
N THR A 187 5.51 13.99 -4.41
CA THR A 187 4.68 12.84 -4.08
C THR A 187 3.54 13.22 -3.13
N VAL A 188 3.85 13.99 -2.07
CA VAL A 188 2.83 14.51 -1.14
C VAL A 188 1.84 15.42 -1.87
N ALA A 189 2.31 16.31 -2.75
CA ALA A 189 1.43 17.16 -3.55
C ALA A 189 0.46 16.34 -4.42
N GLY A 190 0.93 15.24 -5.02
CA GLY A 190 0.08 14.30 -5.76
C GLY A 190 -1.00 13.67 -4.88
N PHE A 191 -0.65 13.21 -3.68
CA PHE A 191 -1.63 12.67 -2.73
C PHE A 191 -2.58 13.72 -2.17
N VAL A 192 -2.09 14.94 -1.91
CA VAL A 192 -2.95 16.07 -1.49
C VAL A 192 -3.96 16.44 -2.58
N ALA A 193 -3.59 16.33 -3.87
CA ALA A 193 -4.53 16.54 -4.96
C ALA A 193 -5.71 15.55 -4.92
N LEU A 194 -5.50 14.29 -4.45
CA LEU A 194 -6.60 13.34 -4.24
C LEU A 194 -7.58 13.79 -3.14
N CYS A 195 -7.12 14.60 -2.18
CA CYS A 195 -8.00 15.11 -1.12
C CYS A 195 -9.09 16.06 -1.64
N VAL A 196 -8.93 16.63 -2.83
CA VAL A 196 -9.93 17.51 -3.48
C VAL A 196 -11.03 16.69 -4.15
N MET A 197 -10.88 15.37 -4.29
CA MET A 197 -11.92 14.52 -4.87
C MET A 197 -13.17 14.47 -4.00
N THR A 198 -14.32 14.48 -4.65
CA THR A 198 -15.62 14.26 -3.98
C THR A 198 -15.82 12.81 -3.53
N PHE A 199 -15.08 11.89 -4.12
CA PHE A 199 -15.10 10.46 -3.79
C PHE A 199 -14.33 10.20 -2.49
N ALA A 200 -15.02 9.75 -1.46
CA ALA A 200 -14.48 9.57 -0.11
C ALA A 200 -13.22 8.69 -0.05
N LEU A 201 -13.18 7.60 -0.82
CA LEU A 201 -12.00 6.71 -0.88
C LEU A 201 -10.74 7.44 -1.38
N GLY A 202 -10.88 8.31 -2.40
CA GLY A 202 -9.76 9.10 -2.93
C GLY A 202 -9.22 10.07 -1.87
N ARG A 203 -10.11 10.74 -1.15
CA ARG A 203 -9.74 11.66 -0.07
C ARG A 203 -9.05 10.94 1.09
N ASP A 204 -9.59 9.82 1.54
CA ASP A 204 -8.99 9.01 2.62
C ASP A 204 -7.60 8.53 2.23
N LEU A 205 -7.46 7.99 1.02
CA LEU A 205 -6.18 7.52 0.49
C LEU A 205 -5.18 8.69 0.39
N GLY A 206 -5.64 9.86 -0.09
CA GLY A 206 -4.82 11.06 -0.20
C GLY A 206 -4.22 11.49 1.14
N ILE A 207 -5.05 11.60 2.18
CA ILE A 207 -4.61 12.01 3.52
C ILE A 207 -3.65 10.99 4.13
N VAL A 208 -4.02 9.70 4.10
CA VAL A 208 -3.22 8.64 4.73
C VAL A 208 -1.88 8.46 4.02
N MET A 209 -1.86 8.56 2.68
CA MET A 209 -0.62 8.42 1.91
C MET A 209 0.27 9.66 2.00
N ALA A 210 -0.29 10.87 1.96
CA ALA A 210 0.49 12.11 2.18
C ALA A 210 1.22 12.06 3.53
N LYS A 211 0.49 11.71 4.60
CA LYS A 211 1.06 11.51 5.95
C LYS A 211 2.09 10.37 5.95
N GLY A 212 1.79 9.26 5.29
CA GLY A 212 2.67 8.09 5.19
C GLY A 212 4.01 8.42 4.55
N VAL A 213 4.03 9.22 3.49
CA VAL A 213 5.26 9.68 2.83
C VAL A 213 6.09 10.54 3.78
N LEU A 214 5.48 11.48 4.51
CA LEU A 214 6.19 12.32 5.48
C LEU A 214 6.83 11.47 6.60
N ILE A 215 6.08 10.51 7.16
CA ILE A 215 6.59 9.58 8.17
C ILE A 215 7.72 8.72 7.57
N GLY A 216 7.56 8.26 6.32
CA GLY A 216 8.57 7.50 5.60
C GLY A 216 9.89 8.25 5.45
N VAL A 217 9.85 9.53 5.08
CA VAL A 217 11.04 10.40 5.02
C VAL A 217 11.69 10.54 6.38
N ILE A 218 10.92 10.79 7.44
CA ILE A 218 11.45 10.89 8.80
C ILE A 218 12.14 9.57 9.20
N CYS A 219 11.51 8.42 8.97
CA CYS A 219 12.11 7.12 9.26
C CYS A 219 13.37 6.87 8.41
N CYS A 220 13.37 7.28 7.16
CA CYS A 220 14.52 7.15 6.26
C CYS A 220 15.73 7.92 6.76
N VAL A 221 15.56 9.14 7.29
CA VAL A 221 16.69 9.97 7.76
C VAL A 221 17.05 9.75 9.24
N THR A 222 16.25 9.02 10.00
CA THR A 222 16.48 8.76 11.43
C THR A 222 16.69 7.28 11.75
N VAL A 223 15.69 6.44 11.48
CA VAL A 223 15.70 5.02 11.84
C VAL A 223 16.72 4.26 11.00
N LEU A 224 16.69 4.44 9.68
CA LEU A 224 17.59 3.71 8.78
C LEU A 224 19.08 4.02 9.03
N PRO A 225 19.53 5.29 9.14
CA PRO A 225 20.91 5.60 9.47
C PRO A 225 21.34 5.01 10.81
N SER A 226 20.46 5.05 11.80
CA SER A 226 20.74 4.49 13.14
C SER A 226 20.97 2.98 13.06
N LEU A 227 20.12 2.25 12.34
CA LEU A 227 20.29 0.81 12.13
C LEU A 227 21.60 0.50 11.40
N VAL A 228 21.88 1.21 10.29
CA VAL A 228 23.10 1.00 9.50
C VAL A 228 24.35 1.28 10.33
N LEU A 229 24.37 2.34 11.13
CA LEU A 229 25.53 2.68 11.98
C LEU A 229 25.74 1.67 13.12
N VAL A 230 24.68 1.20 13.76
CA VAL A 230 24.75 0.20 14.83
C VAL A 230 25.27 -1.13 14.30
N PHE A 231 24.76 -1.55 13.13
CA PHE A 231 25.07 -2.85 12.53
C PHE A 231 26.14 -2.77 11.42
N ASP A 232 26.94 -1.72 11.37
CA ASP A 232 27.98 -1.52 10.34
C ASP A 232 28.96 -2.70 10.25
N LYS A 233 29.43 -3.23 11.38
CA LYS A 233 30.34 -4.42 11.39
C LYS A 233 29.70 -5.70 10.82
N PRO A 234 28.48 -6.09 11.22
CA PRO A 234 27.77 -7.21 10.57
C PRO A 234 27.53 -6.97 9.06
N ILE A 235 27.18 -5.75 8.64
CA ILE A 235 26.99 -5.39 7.23
C ILE A 235 28.27 -5.67 6.43
N GLU A 236 29.43 -5.24 6.94
CA GLU A 236 30.71 -5.47 6.28
C GLU A 236 31.07 -6.96 6.12
N LYS A 237 30.71 -7.78 7.12
CA LYS A 237 30.97 -9.23 7.05
C LYS A 237 30.08 -9.97 6.06
N THR A 238 28.92 -9.41 5.72
CA THR A 238 27.96 -10.01 4.79
C THR A 238 28.05 -9.40 3.39
N LYS A 239 29.09 -8.61 3.09
CA LYS A 239 29.30 -8.04 1.76
C LYS A 239 29.56 -9.13 0.72
N HIS A 240 28.87 -9.00 -0.40
CA HIS A 240 29.03 -9.84 -1.59
C HIS A 240 29.30 -8.97 -2.83
N LYS A 241 29.75 -9.60 -3.92
CA LYS A 241 29.96 -8.87 -5.18
C LYS A 241 28.63 -8.52 -5.80
N LEU A 242 28.48 -7.27 -6.23
CA LEU A 242 27.33 -6.81 -7.01
C LEU A 242 27.11 -7.67 -8.24
N LEU A 243 25.90 -8.17 -8.42
CA LEU A 243 25.51 -8.92 -9.60
C LEU A 243 25.45 -8.02 -10.85
N LEU A 244 25.08 -6.74 -10.66
CA LEU A 244 24.94 -5.71 -11.70
C LEU A 244 26.13 -4.73 -11.70
N SER A 245 27.34 -5.23 -11.68
CA SER A 245 28.53 -4.43 -11.39
C SER A 245 29.05 -3.53 -12.53
N ASN A 246 28.61 -3.67 -13.77
CA ASN A 246 29.22 -2.92 -14.88
C ASN A 246 28.23 -2.42 -15.92
N MET A 247 27.69 -1.22 -15.67
CA MET A 247 26.81 -0.50 -16.59
C MET A 247 27.55 0.44 -17.56
N ASP A 248 28.89 0.40 -17.61
CA ASP A 248 29.69 1.30 -18.45
C ASP A 248 29.38 1.09 -19.93
N LYS A 249 29.26 -0.17 -20.38
CA LYS A 249 28.93 -0.50 -21.78
C LYS A 249 27.53 -0.05 -22.20
N PRO A 250 26.44 -0.39 -21.45
CA PRO A 250 25.11 0.14 -21.73
C PRO A 250 25.04 1.67 -21.69
N SER A 251 25.66 2.29 -20.70
CA SER A 251 25.72 3.74 -20.56
C SER A 251 26.39 4.39 -21.75
N ALA A 252 27.57 3.92 -22.17
CA ALA A 252 28.27 4.41 -23.34
C ALA A 252 27.47 4.22 -24.63
N PHE A 253 26.76 3.09 -24.79
CA PHE A 253 25.90 2.82 -25.94
C PHE A 253 24.72 3.81 -26.01
N ILE A 254 24.02 4.02 -24.88
CA ILE A 254 22.89 4.95 -24.76
C ILE A 254 23.37 6.38 -25.05
N THR A 255 24.48 6.79 -24.43
CA THR A 255 25.02 8.15 -24.59
C THR A 255 25.49 8.38 -26.04
N LYS A 256 26.10 7.40 -26.67
CA LYS A 256 26.55 7.49 -28.07
C LYS A 256 25.37 7.64 -29.06
N HIS A 257 24.23 7.01 -28.76
CA HIS A 257 23.06 6.96 -29.66
C HIS A 257 21.85 7.76 -29.12
N TYR A 258 22.06 8.79 -28.30
CA TYR A 258 20.99 9.55 -27.63
C TYR A 258 19.92 10.10 -28.60
N LYS A 259 20.35 10.56 -29.81
CA LYS A 259 19.42 11.05 -30.85
C LYS A 259 18.47 9.96 -31.36
N VAL A 260 18.98 8.74 -31.53
CA VAL A 260 18.16 7.59 -31.96
C VAL A 260 17.13 7.25 -30.92
N TRP A 261 17.52 7.27 -29.61
CA TRP A 261 16.58 7.01 -28.52
C TRP A 261 15.45 8.03 -28.43
N ILE A 262 15.74 9.32 -28.71
CA ILE A 262 14.70 10.36 -28.79
C ILE A 262 13.70 10.04 -29.91
N VAL A 263 14.19 9.69 -31.10
CA VAL A 263 13.33 9.34 -32.23
C VAL A 263 12.49 8.10 -31.95
N VAL A 264 13.10 7.04 -31.39
CA VAL A 264 12.39 5.82 -30.98
C VAL A 264 11.28 6.14 -29.99
N PHE A 265 11.57 6.97 -28.97
CA PHE A 265 10.57 7.39 -27.99
C PHE A 265 9.40 8.15 -28.64
N LEU A 266 9.70 9.12 -29.54
CA LEU A 266 8.67 9.87 -30.25
C LEU A 266 7.80 8.98 -31.16
N VAL A 267 8.42 8.00 -31.83
CA VAL A 267 7.69 7.05 -32.68
C VAL A 267 6.80 6.13 -31.84
N LEU A 268 7.25 5.69 -30.65
CA LEU A 268 6.44 4.87 -29.75
C LEU A 268 5.30 5.65 -29.08
N LEU A 269 5.43 6.98 -28.97
CA LEU A 269 4.37 7.83 -28.40
C LEU A 269 3.21 8.07 -29.37
N PHE A 270 3.44 7.93 -30.68
CA PHE A 270 2.45 8.24 -31.72
C PHE A 270 1.26 7.25 -31.79
N PRO A 271 1.40 5.94 -31.53
CA PRO A 271 0.28 4.98 -31.51
C PRO A 271 -0.41 4.84 -30.15
N ALA A 272 0.04 5.52 -29.08
CA ALA A 272 -0.53 5.50 -27.75
C ALA A 272 -1.52 6.65 -27.54
#